data_380b8a0628e6b8cad6fa095783bd2068
#
_entry.id   380b8a0628e6b8cad6fa095783bd2068
#
_cell.length_a   1.000
_cell.length_b   1.000
_cell.length_c   1.000
_cell.angle_alpha   90.00
_cell.angle_beta   90.00
_cell.angle_gamma   90.00
#
_symmetry.space_group_name_H-M   'P 1'
#
loop_
_entity.id
_entity.type
_entity.pdbx_description
1 polymer ?
#
loop_
_entity_poly.entity_id
_entity_poly.type
_entity_poly.pdbx_seq_one_letter_code
_entity_poly.pdbx_strand_id
1 'polypeptide(L)'
;MSDQAQVLRGITRGYERECLRMDVSGHLAQTTHPLTLGSKLTHPWITTDYAEALLEFITPPSQDPAFPLDFLRDIHRFAARQMQEEIMWAGSMPCVVGADKDIAIANYGTSNSARM
;
A
#
# COMPACT_ATOMS: atom_id res chain seq x y z
N MET A 1 11.81 -34.22 -13.44
CA MET A 1 11.52 -32.75 -13.38
C MET A 1 12.41 -32.10 -14.42
N SER A 2 11.83 -31.24 -15.28
CA SER A 2 12.62 -30.56 -16.32
C SER A 2 13.61 -29.57 -15.69
N ASP A 3 14.76 -29.33 -16.33
CA ASP A 3 15.77 -28.33 -15.90
C ASP A 3 15.15 -26.96 -15.63
N GLN A 4 14.12 -26.58 -16.38
CA GLN A 4 13.40 -25.32 -16.20
C GLN A 4 12.71 -25.19 -14.83
N ALA A 5 12.21 -26.29 -14.25
CA ALA A 5 11.61 -26.27 -12.92
C ALA A 5 12.64 -26.07 -11.80
N GLN A 6 13.90 -26.42 -12.02
CA GLN A 6 14.96 -26.21 -11.04
C GLN A 6 15.39 -24.75 -10.97
N VAL A 7 15.40 -24.03 -12.09
CA VAL A 7 15.72 -22.59 -12.14
C VAL A 7 14.76 -21.76 -11.28
N LEU A 8 13.51 -22.19 -11.17
CA LEU A 8 12.49 -21.46 -10.39
C LEU A 8 12.62 -21.64 -8.86
N ARG A 9 13.37 -22.65 -8.40
CA ARG A 9 13.49 -22.95 -6.96
C ARG A 9 14.28 -21.91 -6.15
N GLY A 10 15.21 -21.21 -6.81
CA GLY A 10 16.04 -20.19 -6.18
C GLY A 10 15.53 -18.75 -6.34
N ILE A 11 14.36 -18.57 -6.94
CA ILE A 11 13.81 -17.23 -7.18
C ILE A 11 13.37 -16.61 -5.87
N THR A 12 13.85 -15.40 -5.58
CA THR A 12 13.30 -14.53 -4.55
C THR A 12 12.18 -13.70 -5.15
N ARG A 13 11.10 -13.50 -4.39
CA ARG A 13 9.96 -12.67 -4.78
C ARG A 13 9.43 -11.91 -3.60
N GLY A 14 9.01 -10.67 -3.84
CA GLY A 14 8.25 -9.85 -2.93
C GLY A 14 6.90 -9.51 -3.54
N TYR A 15 6.02 -8.93 -2.75
CA TYR A 15 4.72 -8.40 -3.20
C TYR A 15 4.63 -6.93 -2.87
N GLU A 16 4.00 -6.21 -3.75
CA GLU A 16 3.48 -4.88 -3.54
C GLU A 16 1.95 -4.95 -3.57
N ARG A 17 1.32 -4.29 -2.65
CA ARG A 17 -0.14 -4.22 -2.55
C ARG A 17 -0.57 -2.79 -2.41
N GLU A 18 -1.24 -2.28 -3.41
CA GLU A 18 -1.89 -0.98 -3.36
C GLU A 18 -3.35 -1.11 -2.90
N CYS A 19 -3.82 -0.17 -2.11
CA CYS A 19 -5.22 -0.08 -1.73
C CYS A 19 -5.61 1.36 -1.37
N LEU A 20 -6.79 1.77 -1.82
CA LEU A 20 -7.35 3.06 -1.46
C LEU A 20 -7.81 3.07 0.00
N ARG A 21 -7.56 4.18 0.70
CA ARG A 21 -8.24 4.50 1.95
C ARG A 21 -9.62 5.08 1.62
N MET A 22 -10.62 4.60 2.29
CA MET A 22 -12.01 4.93 2.09
C MET A 22 -12.64 5.33 3.43
N ASP A 23 -13.49 6.33 3.44
CA ASP A 23 -14.29 6.65 4.61
C ASP A 23 -15.43 5.64 4.82
N VAL A 24 -16.11 5.72 5.96
CA VAL A 24 -17.20 4.81 6.32
C VAL A 24 -18.44 4.95 5.42
N SER A 25 -18.55 6.00 4.63
CA SER A 25 -19.64 6.22 3.67
C SER A 25 -19.32 5.70 2.26
N GLY A 26 -18.13 5.15 2.05
CA GLY A 26 -17.73 4.54 0.79
C GLY A 26 -17.00 5.48 -0.16
N HIS A 27 -16.64 6.68 0.27
CA HIS A 27 -15.93 7.67 -0.55
C HIS A 27 -14.42 7.60 -0.30
N LEU A 28 -13.65 8.02 -1.30
CA LEU A 28 -12.21 8.17 -1.18
C LEU A 28 -11.86 9.06 0.00
N ALA A 29 -10.98 8.59 0.87
CA ALA A 29 -10.51 9.36 2.02
C ALA A 29 -9.84 10.66 1.58
N GLN A 30 -10.19 11.78 2.23
CA GLN A 30 -9.63 13.11 1.97
C GLN A 30 -8.61 13.52 3.04
N THR A 31 -8.32 12.65 3.98
CA THR A 31 -7.34 12.88 5.05
C THR A 31 -5.91 12.66 4.53
N THR A 32 -4.96 13.29 5.19
CA THR A 32 -3.54 13.03 4.96
C THR A 32 -3.14 11.61 5.37
N HIS A 33 -1.99 11.16 4.92
CA HIS A 33 -1.44 9.87 5.35
C HIS A 33 -1.40 9.79 6.89
N PRO A 34 -1.99 8.75 7.50
CA PRO A 34 -2.05 8.63 8.96
C PRO A 34 -0.66 8.56 9.58
N LEU A 35 -0.34 9.48 10.49
CA LEU A 35 0.98 9.53 11.16
C LEU A 35 1.28 8.25 11.96
N THR A 36 0.24 7.56 12.41
CA THR A 36 0.35 6.27 13.12
C THR A 36 0.86 5.12 12.24
N LEU A 37 0.79 5.26 10.92
CA LEU A 37 1.39 4.32 9.97
C LEU A 37 2.90 4.58 9.76
N GLY A 38 3.42 5.65 10.34
CA GLY A 38 4.80 6.07 10.14
C GLY A 38 4.99 7.03 8.95
N SER A 39 6.22 7.39 8.70
CA SER A 39 6.55 8.31 7.62
C SER A 39 6.52 7.59 6.27
N LYS A 40 5.67 8.02 5.36
CA LYS A 40 5.61 7.50 3.99
C LYS A 40 6.90 7.69 3.18
N LEU A 41 7.82 8.56 3.63
CA LEU A 41 9.13 8.75 3.01
C LEU A 41 10.19 7.75 3.47
N THR A 42 10.09 7.29 4.71
CA THR A 42 11.17 6.53 5.35
C THR A 42 10.72 5.18 5.88
N HIS A 43 9.42 4.92 5.95
CA HIS A 43 8.93 3.61 6.36
C HIS A 43 9.25 2.57 5.26
N PRO A 44 9.91 1.46 5.58
CA PRO A 44 10.38 0.53 4.56
C PRO A 44 9.28 -0.30 3.90
N TRP A 45 8.09 -0.39 4.53
CA TRP A 45 7.03 -1.32 4.13
C TRP A 45 5.67 -0.67 3.88
N ILE A 46 5.50 0.60 4.29
CA ILE A 46 4.25 1.33 4.15
C ILE A 46 4.54 2.71 3.58
N THR A 47 3.98 3.01 2.44
CA THR A 47 4.09 4.32 1.80
C THR A 47 2.77 4.72 1.16
N THR A 48 2.75 5.82 0.45
CA THR A 48 1.70 6.16 -0.52
C THR A 48 2.28 6.06 -1.92
N ASP A 49 1.46 5.69 -2.89
CA ASP A 49 1.81 5.83 -4.28
C ASP A 49 1.36 7.22 -4.80
N TYR A 50 0.80 7.34 -5.99
CA TYR A 50 0.51 8.61 -6.65
C TYR A 50 -0.51 9.47 -5.87
N ALA A 51 -1.58 8.88 -5.35
CA ALA A 51 -2.60 9.59 -4.59
C ALA A 51 -2.33 9.53 -3.09
N GLU A 52 -2.67 10.60 -2.35
CA GLU A 52 -2.51 10.67 -0.90
C GLU A 52 -3.31 9.56 -0.17
N ALA A 53 -4.44 9.16 -0.72
CA ALA A 53 -5.28 8.09 -0.19
C ALA A 53 -4.89 6.69 -0.66
N LEU A 54 -3.91 6.55 -1.57
CA LEU A 54 -3.46 5.26 -2.08
C LEU A 54 -2.30 4.73 -1.23
N LEU A 55 -2.61 3.82 -0.31
CA LEU A 55 -1.59 3.12 0.46
C LEU A 55 -0.90 2.06 -0.40
N GLU A 56 0.39 1.99 -0.28
CA GLU A 56 1.24 0.95 -0.86
C GLU A 56 1.95 0.18 0.24
N PHE A 57 1.78 -1.13 0.24
CA PHE A 57 2.45 -2.06 1.14
C PHE A 57 3.48 -2.87 0.37
N ILE A 58 4.70 -2.89 0.87
CA ILE A 58 5.85 -3.54 0.25
C ILE A 58 6.33 -4.65 1.18
N THR A 59 6.58 -5.83 0.65
CA THR A 59 7.12 -6.94 1.44
C THR A 59 8.60 -7.15 1.17
N PRO A 60 9.37 -7.66 2.14
CA PRO A 60 10.71 -8.13 1.84
C PRO A 60 10.66 -9.29 0.83
N PRO A 61 11.63 -9.38 -0.09
CA PRO A 61 11.73 -10.53 -0.98
C PRO A 61 12.16 -11.78 -0.21
N SER A 62 11.62 -12.95 -0.59
CA SER A 62 11.94 -14.24 0.00
C SER A 62 11.92 -15.36 -1.03
N GLN A 63 12.70 -16.41 -0.79
CA GLN A 63 12.60 -17.67 -1.54
C GLN A 63 11.40 -18.50 -1.09
N ASP A 64 10.99 -18.37 0.18
CA ASP A 64 9.75 -18.96 0.67
C ASP A 64 8.55 -18.14 0.17
N PRO A 65 7.67 -18.71 -0.67
CA PRO A 65 6.52 -17.98 -1.21
C PRO A 65 5.46 -17.64 -0.16
N ALA A 66 5.43 -18.33 0.98
CA ALA A 66 4.49 -18.06 2.06
C ALA A 66 4.88 -16.82 2.87
N PHE A 67 6.18 -16.58 3.04
CA PHE A 67 6.67 -15.50 3.88
C PHE A 67 6.15 -14.11 3.49
N PRO A 68 6.22 -13.68 2.22
CA PRO A 68 5.70 -12.36 1.84
C PRO A 68 4.18 -12.23 2.04
N LEU A 69 3.42 -13.32 1.89
CA LEU A 69 1.97 -13.31 2.13
C LEU A 69 1.65 -13.14 3.62
N ASP A 70 2.36 -13.85 4.49
CA ASP A 70 2.21 -13.70 5.93
C ASP A 70 2.60 -12.30 6.39
N PHE A 71 3.70 -11.79 5.86
CA PHE A 71 4.16 -10.42 6.13
C PHE A 71 3.13 -9.38 5.68
N LEU A 72 2.58 -9.52 4.47
CA LEU A 72 1.54 -8.63 3.94
C LEU A 72 0.28 -8.66 4.80
N ARG A 73 -0.15 -9.84 5.25
CA ARG A 73 -1.27 -10.00 6.19
C ARG A 73 -1.03 -9.22 7.49
N ASP A 74 0.18 -9.28 8.03
CA ASP A 74 0.50 -8.60 9.27
C ASP A 74 0.56 -7.08 9.11
N ILE A 75 1.09 -6.58 7.98
CA ILE A 75 1.01 -5.16 7.63
C ILE A 75 -0.45 -4.69 7.53
N HIS A 76 -1.31 -5.46 6.86
CA HIS A 76 -2.73 -5.13 6.76
C HIS A 76 -3.40 -5.04 8.12
N ARG A 77 -3.13 -6.00 9.01
CA ARG A 77 -3.65 -5.99 10.38
C ARG A 77 -3.16 -4.79 11.18
N PHE A 78 -1.88 -4.45 11.03
CA PHE A 78 -1.31 -3.26 11.65
C PHE A 78 -2.02 -2.01 11.14
N ALA A 79 -2.07 -1.80 9.83
CA ALA A 79 -2.67 -0.63 9.21
C ALA A 79 -4.15 -0.49 9.60
N ALA A 80 -4.93 -1.57 9.56
CA ALA A 80 -6.34 -1.56 9.94
C ALA A 80 -6.56 -1.12 11.41
N ARG A 81 -5.65 -1.46 12.32
CA ARG A 81 -5.72 -1.02 13.72
C ARG A 81 -5.38 0.45 13.90
N GLN A 82 -4.58 1.02 13.01
CA GLN A 82 -4.16 2.42 13.07
C GLN A 82 -5.15 3.38 12.41
N MET A 83 -5.91 2.89 11.44
CA MET A 83 -6.94 3.65 10.73
C MET A 83 -8.28 3.55 11.45
N GLN A 84 -8.56 4.49 12.35
CA GLN A 84 -9.71 4.44 13.28
C GLN A 84 -11.07 4.49 12.57
N GLU A 85 -11.22 5.37 11.57
CA GLU A 85 -12.50 5.64 10.87
C GLU A 85 -12.43 5.39 9.37
N GLU A 86 -11.28 4.93 8.88
CA GLU A 86 -11.07 4.65 7.47
C GLU A 86 -10.92 3.14 7.24
N ILE A 87 -11.27 2.73 6.05
CA ILE A 87 -11.23 1.32 5.62
C ILE A 87 -10.29 1.21 4.43
N MET A 88 -9.49 0.16 4.39
CA MET A 88 -8.75 -0.23 3.20
C MET A 88 -9.69 -0.87 2.20
N TRP A 89 -9.87 -0.24 1.05
CA TRP A 89 -10.73 -0.77 -0.02
C TRP A 89 -10.10 -2.01 -0.65
N ALA A 90 -10.83 -3.10 -0.68
CA ALA A 90 -10.33 -4.39 -1.16
C ALA A 90 -10.66 -4.68 -2.63
N GLY A 91 -11.50 -3.86 -3.26
CA GLY A 91 -11.92 -4.07 -4.65
C GLY A 91 -10.85 -3.65 -5.66
N SER A 92 -10.84 -4.29 -6.83
CA SER A 92 -9.99 -3.89 -7.96
C SER A 92 -10.51 -2.65 -8.69
N MET A 93 -11.78 -2.33 -8.54
CA MET A 93 -12.36 -1.06 -8.97
C MET A 93 -12.21 -0.02 -7.86
N PRO A 94 -12.06 1.27 -8.17
CA PRO A 94 -11.99 2.29 -7.14
C PRO A 94 -13.31 2.37 -6.33
N CYS A 95 -13.22 2.87 -5.10
CA CYS A 95 -14.37 3.33 -4.33
C CYS A 95 -14.98 4.59 -4.98
N VAL A 96 -15.92 5.25 -4.34
CA VAL A 96 -16.48 6.51 -4.87
C VAL A 96 -15.42 7.60 -4.77
N VAL A 97 -14.84 8.00 -5.89
CA VAL A 97 -13.70 8.94 -5.95
C VAL A 97 -14.10 10.41 -6.23
N GLY A 98 -15.32 10.66 -6.68
CA GLY A 98 -15.73 12.02 -7.07
C GLY A 98 -15.09 12.49 -8.39
N ALA A 99 -14.79 13.78 -8.51
CA ALA A 99 -14.14 14.35 -9.68
C ALA A 99 -12.60 14.22 -9.55
N ASP A 100 -11.91 14.11 -10.69
CA ASP A 100 -10.44 13.96 -10.73
C ASP A 100 -9.69 15.06 -9.96
N LYS A 101 -10.20 16.29 -10.01
CA LYS A 101 -9.63 17.44 -9.30
C LYS A 101 -9.69 17.31 -7.76
N ASP A 102 -10.55 16.44 -7.24
CA ASP A 102 -10.74 16.23 -5.81
C ASP A 102 -9.85 15.08 -5.27
N ILE A 103 -9.08 14.44 -6.16
CA ILE A 103 -8.11 13.41 -5.79
C ILE A 103 -6.80 14.09 -5.39
N ALA A 104 -6.49 14.10 -4.11
CA ALA A 104 -5.25 14.67 -3.62
C ALA A 104 -4.03 13.83 -4.05
N ILE A 105 -3.04 14.48 -4.64
CA ILE A 105 -1.74 13.87 -4.96
C ILE A 105 -0.94 13.69 -3.66
N ALA A 106 -0.18 12.61 -3.56
CA ALA A 106 0.62 12.29 -2.39
C ALA A 106 1.57 13.44 -2.04
N ASN A 107 1.48 13.91 -0.80
CA ASN A 107 2.26 15.04 -0.31
C ASN A 107 3.48 14.55 0.48
N TYR A 108 4.66 14.66 -0.13
CA TYR A 108 5.93 14.31 0.50
C TYR A 108 6.66 15.51 1.13
N GLY A 109 5.98 16.65 1.30
CA GLY A 109 6.55 17.89 1.78
C GLY A 109 7.23 18.70 0.68
N THR A 110 7.46 19.97 0.94
CA THR A 110 7.93 20.96 -0.06
C THR A 110 9.30 20.63 -0.65
N SER A 111 10.18 19.97 0.11
CA SER A 111 11.52 19.57 -0.36
C SER A 111 11.53 18.29 -1.22
N ASN A 112 10.43 17.55 -1.26
CA ASN A 112 10.34 16.25 -1.94
C ASN A 112 9.30 16.22 -3.06
N SER A 113 8.58 17.31 -3.30
CA SER A 113 7.56 17.42 -4.35
C SER A 113 8.09 17.20 -5.77
N ALA A 114 9.42 17.30 -5.98
CA ALA A 114 10.06 17.03 -7.28
C ALA A 114 10.31 15.51 -7.54
N ARG A 115 9.94 14.62 -6.62
CA ARG A 115 10.11 13.16 -6.78
C ARG A 115 8.90 12.47 -7.41
N MET A 116 7.88 13.20 -7.70
CA MET A 116 6.68 12.74 -8.42
C MET A 116 6.63 13.33 -9.87
#